data_75e783f4ca66848ad01da41d614060bf
#
_entry.id   75e783f4ca66848ad01da41d614060bf
#
_cell.length_a   1.000
_cell.length_b   1.000
_cell.length_c   1.000
_cell.angle_alpha   90.00
_cell.angle_beta   90.00
_cell.angle_gamma   90.00
#
_symmetry.space_group_name_H-M   'P 1'
#
loop_
_entity.id
_entity.type
_entity.pdbx_description
1 polymer ?
#
loop_
_entity_poly.entity_id
_entity_poly.type
_entity_poly.pdbx_seq_one_letter_code
_entity_poly.pdbx_strand_id
1 'polypeptide(L)'
;MKQWVTLMDGLDALRLEEVPEPVELREGEVLVKISHVSLNYRDIKLISGDFRGRYATPPSPIVPCSDASGTVVRTGGGGSAGPWKAGDRVISLVRPTHRTGPTRAEHIASGLGVPQPGVLAEYRVFPASGLVAAPPYLDLEEACTLPLAPLTAWMALNWDRPVGEPREGRKWTVVMQGTGGVSVAALEQARALDLTSIVTSSSDEKLARAKVLGATHTINYETTPDWATEVLRLTGGQGADVIVETGGPGTMEQSLRAVAEGGNISAVGILTGSTSTAAAGEDGQTPSVGLQLINRNATLKGINIGPSDRMKEMLQTYERKEIRPVVGRTFGFGEVREAFEFMRRGEHFGKVVIKVS
;
A
#
# COMPACT_ATOMS: atom_id res chain seq x y z
N MET A 1 3.81 -27.92 -7.16
CA MET A 1 3.11 -26.62 -7.17
C MET A 1 3.78 -25.65 -8.13
N LYS A 2 3.00 -24.71 -8.67
CA LYS A 2 3.52 -23.66 -9.56
C LYS A 2 3.83 -22.39 -8.78
N GLN A 3 4.89 -21.69 -9.20
CA GLN A 3 5.29 -20.40 -8.65
C GLN A 3 5.92 -19.52 -9.73
N TRP A 4 5.75 -18.20 -9.63
CA TRP A 4 6.47 -17.24 -10.44
C TRP A 4 7.73 -16.77 -9.71
N VAL A 5 8.83 -16.66 -10.46
CA VAL A 5 10.13 -16.24 -9.90
C VAL A 5 10.80 -15.19 -10.77
N THR A 6 11.65 -14.37 -10.15
CA THR A 6 12.46 -13.35 -10.81
C THR A 6 13.89 -13.36 -10.28
N LEU A 7 14.84 -13.01 -11.15
CA LEU A 7 16.21 -12.62 -10.80
C LEU A 7 16.35 -11.10 -10.66
N MET A 8 15.22 -10.38 -10.66
CA MET A 8 15.17 -8.89 -10.67
C MET A 8 15.83 -8.29 -11.93
N ASP A 9 15.64 -8.91 -13.08
CA ASP A 9 16.30 -8.62 -14.35
C ASP A 9 15.30 -8.18 -15.45
N GLY A 10 14.11 -7.79 -15.03
CA GLY A 10 13.06 -7.28 -15.91
C GLY A 10 11.81 -8.15 -15.94
N LEU A 11 10.75 -7.58 -16.48
CA LEU A 11 9.45 -8.25 -16.57
C LEU A 11 9.48 -9.46 -17.53
N ASP A 12 10.23 -9.35 -18.62
CA ASP A 12 10.36 -10.41 -19.62
C ASP A 12 11.07 -11.66 -19.07
N ALA A 13 11.92 -11.48 -18.06
CA ALA A 13 12.65 -12.54 -17.38
C ALA A 13 11.86 -13.19 -16.22
N LEU A 14 10.70 -12.65 -15.87
CA LEU A 14 9.80 -13.25 -14.89
C LEU A 14 9.29 -14.60 -15.45
N ARG A 15 9.48 -15.69 -14.72
CA ARG A 15 9.17 -17.04 -15.23
C ARG A 15 8.34 -17.87 -14.25
N LEU A 16 7.49 -18.72 -14.84
CA LEU A 16 6.72 -19.72 -14.12
C LEU A 16 7.57 -20.98 -13.96
N GLU A 17 7.70 -21.46 -12.73
CA GLU A 17 8.40 -22.70 -12.40
C GLU A 17 7.44 -23.69 -11.74
N GLU A 18 7.71 -24.97 -11.94
CA GLU A 18 7.06 -26.05 -11.22
C GLU A 18 8.03 -26.66 -10.21
N VAL A 19 7.65 -26.68 -8.95
CA VAL A 19 8.46 -27.13 -7.82
C VAL A 19 7.64 -28.07 -6.93
N PRO A 20 8.27 -28.92 -6.11
CA PRO A 20 7.54 -29.73 -5.13
C PRO A 20 6.71 -28.87 -4.19
N GLU A 21 5.55 -29.35 -3.80
CA GLU A 21 4.78 -28.74 -2.71
C GLU A 21 5.53 -28.91 -1.38
N PRO A 22 5.50 -27.91 -0.47
CA PRO A 22 6.12 -28.02 0.85
C PRO A 22 5.50 -29.18 1.65
N VAL A 23 6.31 -30.20 1.95
CA VAL A 23 5.86 -31.41 2.68
C VAL A 23 6.07 -31.27 4.18
N GLU A 24 7.24 -30.78 4.59
CA GLU A 24 7.62 -30.64 5.98
C GLU A 24 7.35 -29.25 6.51
N LEU A 25 6.78 -29.14 7.70
CA LEU A 25 6.57 -27.90 8.43
C LEU A 25 7.28 -27.97 9.78
N ARG A 26 7.98 -26.92 10.12
CA ARG A 26 8.56 -26.74 11.44
C ARG A 26 7.48 -26.35 12.43
N GLU A 27 7.80 -26.47 13.72
CA GLU A 27 6.96 -25.91 14.77
C GLU A 27 6.73 -24.40 14.58
N GLY A 28 5.49 -23.96 14.69
CA GLY A 28 5.10 -22.56 14.48
C GLY A 28 4.92 -22.14 13.01
N GLU A 29 5.04 -23.07 12.06
CA GLU A 29 4.79 -22.82 10.63
C GLU A 29 3.37 -23.22 10.22
N VAL A 30 2.85 -22.54 9.21
CA VAL A 30 1.52 -22.75 8.64
C VAL A 30 1.63 -22.82 7.12
N LEU A 31 1.15 -23.90 6.53
CA LEU A 31 1.01 -24.03 5.08
C LEU A 31 -0.32 -23.44 4.65
N VAL A 32 -0.26 -22.47 3.75
CA VAL A 32 -1.43 -21.80 3.17
C VAL A 32 -1.50 -22.11 1.67
N LYS A 33 -2.66 -22.57 1.21
CA LYS A 33 -3.03 -22.56 -0.21
C LYS A 33 -3.43 -21.15 -0.58
N ILE A 34 -2.65 -20.53 -1.47
CA ILE A 34 -2.90 -19.15 -1.90
C ILE A 34 -4.09 -19.13 -2.88
N SER A 35 -5.03 -18.26 -2.61
CA SER A 35 -6.19 -18.02 -3.47
C SER A 35 -5.97 -16.84 -4.39
N HIS A 36 -5.59 -15.69 -3.82
CA HIS A 36 -5.36 -14.46 -4.56
C HIS A 36 -4.12 -13.73 -4.07
N VAL A 37 -3.45 -13.05 -4.98
CA VAL A 37 -2.28 -12.19 -4.73
C VAL A 37 -2.57 -10.80 -5.26
N SER A 38 -2.27 -9.76 -4.48
CA SER A 38 -2.49 -8.38 -4.88
C SER A 38 -1.17 -7.68 -5.18
N LEU A 39 -1.07 -7.05 -6.35
CA LEU A 39 0.12 -6.35 -6.80
C LEU A 39 0.27 -4.97 -6.16
N ASN A 40 1.51 -4.56 -5.97
CA ASN A 40 1.91 -3.24 -5.48
C ASN A 40 3.02 -2.64 -6.35
N TYR A 41 3.14 -1.31 -6.35
CA TYR A 41 4.18 -0.61 -7.12
C TYR A 41 5.61 -1.09 -6.77
N ARG A 42 5.85 -1.46 -5.51
CA ARG A 42 7.13 -2.03 -5.08
C ARG A 42 7.48 -3.35 -5.80
N ASP A 43 6.51 -4.09 -6.24
CA ASP A 43 6.73 -5.37 -6.92
C ASP A 43 7.24 -5.13 -8.36
N ILE A 44 6.77 -4.06 -9.03
CA ILE A 44 7.37 -3.59 -10.29
C ILE A 44 8.83 -3.21 -10.05
N LYS A 45 9.14 -2.42 -9.02
CA LYS A 45 10.49 -2.01 -8.66
C LYS A 45 11.41 -3.20 -8.33
N LEU A 46 10.85 -4.22 -7.69
CA LEU A 46 11.57 -5.47 -7.43
C LEU A 46 11.96 -6.15 -8.75
N ILE A 47 11.00 -6.39 -9.63
CA ILE A 47 11.20 -7.10 -10.90
C ILE A 47 12.16 -6.32 -11.81
N SER A 48 12.05 -4.99 -11.84
CA SER A 48 12.95 -4.11 -12.63
C SER A 48 14.38 -4.02 -12.08
N GLY A 49 14.65 -4.59 -10.90
CA GLY A 49 15.99 -4.60 -10.31
C GLY A 49 16.35 -3.38 -9.47
N ASP A 50 15.42 -2.46 -9.23
CA ASP A 50 15.68 -1.24 -8.42
C ASP A 50 16.07 -1.55 -6.97
N PHE A 51 15.87 -2.78 -6.53
CA PHE A 51 16.26 -3.24 -5.19
C PHE A 51 17.58 -4.03 -5.16
N ARG A 52 18.23 -4.21 -6.30
CA ARG A 52 19.57 -4.83 -6.33
C ARG A 52 20.56 -4.03 -5.48
N GLY A 53 21.27 -4.72 -4.61
CA GLY A 53 22.23 -4.11 -3.70
C GLY A 53 21.64 -3.37 -2.49
N ARG A 54 20.30 -3.17 -2.43
CA ARG A 54 19.63 -2.56 -1.27
C ARG A 54 19.35 -3.57 -0.15
N TYR A 55 19.14 -4.80 -0.52
CA TYR A 55 18.95 -5.94 0.40
C TYR A 55 20.00 -6.99 0.08
N ALA A 56 20.39 -7.80 1.06
CA ALA A 56 21.14 -9.02 0.79
C ALA A 56 20.30 -9.88 -0.16
N THR A 57 20.65 -9.84 -1.44
CA THR A 57 19.91 -10.57 -2.47
C THR A 57 20.24 -12.04 -2.35
N PRO A 58 19.27 -12.94 -2.22
CA PRO A 58 19.53 -14.37 -2.31
C PRO A 58 20.17 -14.70 -3.67
N PRO A 59 21.13 -15.59 -3.73
CA PRO A 59 21.78 -16.00 -4.98
C PRO A 59 20.85 -16.77 -5.93
N SER A 60 19.65 -17.12 -5.50
CA SER A 60 18.63 -17.87 -6.22
C SER A 60 17.47 -16.96 -6.66
N PRO A 61 16.69 -17.37 -7.68
CA PRO A 61 15.46 -16.68 -8.05
C PRO A 61 14.54 -16.51 -6.85
N ILE A 62 13.89 -15.35 -6.75
CA ILE A 62 12.96 -15.02 -5.66
C ILE A 62 11.51 -15.01 -6.16
N VAL A 63 10.60 -15.56 -5.37
CA VAL A 63 9.16 -15.40 -5.59
C VAL A 63 8.77 -13.96 -5.24
N PRO A 64 8.19 -13.18 -6.17
CA PRO A 64 7.79 -11.81 -5.89
C PRO A 64 6.48 -11.70 -5.12
N CYS A 65 6.01 -10.45 -4.90
CA CYS A 65 4.79 -10.05 -4.21
C CYS A 65 4.77 -10.33 -2.71
N SER A 66 3.92 -9.59 -2.00
CA SER A 66 3.84 -9.66 -0.54
C SER A 66 2.42 -9.86 -0.01
N ASP A 67 1.43 -9.50 -0.81
CA ASP A 67 0.03 -9.42 -0.42
C ASP A 67 -0.73 -10.62 -0.94
N ALA A 68 -1.20 -11.48 -0.04
CA ALA A 68 -1.96 -12.67 -0.40
C ALA A 68 -3.11 -12.93 0.56
N SER A 69 -4.11 -13.61 0.04
CA SER A 69 -5.14 -14.30 0.80
C SER A 69 -5.15 -15.79 0.45
N GLY A 70 -5.60 -16.60 1.36
CA GLY A 70 -5.69 -18.03 1.13
C GLY A 70 -6.35 -18.78 2.27
N THR A 71 -6.23 -20.10 2.21
CA THR A 71 -6.79 -21.02 3.19
C THR A 71 -5.69 -21.85 3.81
N VAL A 72 -5.70 -21.98 5.12
CA VAL A 72 -4.77 -22.84 5.86
C VAL A 72 -5.02 -24.30 5.47
N VAL A 73 -3.96 -24.98 5.03
CA VAL A 73 -4.01 -26.41 4.69
C VAL A 73 -3.66 -27.26 5.90
N ARG A 74 -2.56 -26.90 6.57
CA ARG A 74 -2.06 -27.60 7.77
C ARG A 74 -1.09 -26.73 8.54
N THR A 75 -0.84 -27.11 9.77
CA THR A 75 0.09 -26.43 10.69
C THR A 75 1.20 -27.38 11.10
N GLY A 76 2.39 -26.87 11.36
CA GLY A 76 3.48 -27.61 11.98
C GLY A 76 3.13 -28.01 13.41
N GLY A 77 3.62 -29.18 13.85
CA GLY A 77 3.32 -29.74 15.17
C GLY A 77 3.78 -28.88 16.35
N GLY A 78 3.46 -29.31 17.58
CA GLY A 78 4.00 -28.71 18.82
C GLY A 78 3.15 -27.64 19.47
N GLY A 79 1.96 -27.29 18.94
CA GLY A 79 1.05 -26.32 19.56
C GLY A 79 1.43 -24.85 19.38
N SER A 80 2.59 -24.55 18.78
CA SER A 80 3.11 -23.19 18.55
C SER A 80 2.60 -22.53 17.27
N ALA A 81 1.73 -23.21 16.50
CA ALA A 81 1.14 -22.65 15.26
C ALA A 81 0.09 -21.57 15.54
N GLY A 82 -0.02 -21.08 16.77
CA GLY A 82 -1.01 -20.10 17.18
C GLY A 82 -2.45 -20.64 17.07
N PRO A 83 -3.44 -19.78 16.75
CA PRO A 83 -4.85 -20.19 16.70
C PRO A 83 -5.23 -20.91 15.41
N TRP A 84 -4.29 -21.13 14.47
CA TRP A 84 -4.61 -21.56 13.12
C TRP A 84 -4.95 -23.06 13.02
N LYS A 85 -5.96 -23.36 12.22
CA LYS A 85 -6.37 -24.71 11.86
C LYS A 85 -6.70 -24.80 10.37
N ALA A 86 -6.69 -26.01 9.83
CA ALA A 86 -7.09 -26.26 8.45
C ALA A 86 -8.48 -25.70 8.15
N GLY A 87 -8.61 -25.01 7.01
CA GLY A 87 -9.83 -24.35 6.58
C GLY A 87 -9.92 -22.86 6.98
N ASP A 88 -9.07 -22.37 7.89
CA ASP A 88 -9.07 -20.95 8.25
C ASP A 88 -8.69 -20.06 7.06
N ARG A 89 -9.46 -19.00 6.85
CA ARG A 89 -9.21 -17.97 5.83
C ARG A 89 -8.24 -16.93 6.38
N VAL A 90 -7.15 -16.70 5.69
CA VAL A 90 -6.05 -15.85 6.17
C VAL A 90 -5.57 -14.88 5.11
N ILE A 91 -4.96 -13.79 5.57
CA ILE A 91 -4.17 -12.85 4.76
C ILE A 91 -2.75 -12.75 5.31
N SER A 92 -1.78 -12.52 4.42
CA SER A 92 -0.38 -12.38 4.77
C SER A 92 -0.08 -11.03 5.44
N LEU A 93 0.90 -10.99 6.32
CA LEU A 93 1.54 -9.75 6.74
C LEU A 93 2.80 -9.52 5.89
N VAL A 94 2.96 -8.32 5.36
CA VAL A 94 4.13 -7.97 4.52
C VAL A 94 5.44 -8.11 5.31
N ARG A 95 5.41 -7.85 6.62
CA ARG A 95 6.53 -7.98 7.54
C ARG A 95 6.13 -8.83 8.76
N PRO A 96 6.30 -10.14 8.69
CA PRO A 96 5.86 -11.06 9.74
C PRO A 96 6.36 -10.78 11.15
N THR A 97 7.54 -10.15 11.29
CA THR A 97 8.14 -9.84 12.59
C THR A 97 7.76 -8.46 13.15
N HIS A 98 7.15 -7.58 12.32
CA HIS A 98 6.78 -6.24 12.75
C HIS A 98 5.45 -6.24 13.50
N ARG A 99 5.51 -6.44 14.81
CA ARG A 99 4.32 -6.56 15.65
C ARG A 99 3.75 -5.21 16.10
N THR A 100 4.63 -4.28 16.51
CA THR A 100 4.26 -2.97 17.06
C THR A 100 5.40 -1.97 16.93
N GLY A 101 5.09 -0.69 17.07
CA GLY A 101 6.06 0.39 17.15
C GLY A 101 6.74 0.74 15.83
N PRO A 102 7.84 1.51 15.88
CA PRO A 102 8.54 1.97 14.69
C PRO A 102 9.26 0.83 13.95
N THR A 103 9.35 0.96 12.63
CA THR A 103 10.08 -0.01 11.79
C THR A 103 11.56 -0.03 12.15
N ARG A 104 12.13 -1.25 12.29
CA ARG A 104 13.56 -1.52 12.54
C ARG A 104 14.13 -2.41 11.44
N ALA A 105 15.46 -2.54 11.40
CA ALA A 105 16.16 -3.36 10.39
C ALA A 105 15.69 -4.82 10.37
N GLU A 106 15.45 -5.41 11.54
CA GLU A 106 14.94 -6.78 11.69
C GLU A 106 13.55 -6.99 11.07
N HIS A 107 12.69 -5.95 11.15
CA HIS A 107 11.38 -5.96 10.52
C HIS A 107 11.50 -5.91 8.99
N ILE A 108 12.44 -5.10 8.49
CA ILE A 108 12.73 -5.01 7.05
C ILE A 108 13.26 -6.35 6.53
N ALA A 109 14.14 -7.01 7.29
CA ALA A 109 14.72 -8.31 6.95
C ALA A 109 13.68 -9.44 6.84
N SER A 110 12.50 -9.29 7.46
CA SER A 110 11.39 -10.25 7.35
C SER A 110 10.46 -10.00 6.17
N GLY A 111 10.71 -8.96 5.36
CA GLY A 111 9.82 -8.51 4.30
C GLY A 111 9.59 -9.53 3.19
N LEU A 112 8.32 -9.85 2.89
CA LEU A 112 7.93 -10.73 1.81
C LEU A 112 8.15 -10.08 0.44
N GLY A 113 8.47 -10.91 -0.56
CA GLY A 113 8.87 -10.52 -1.91
C GLY A 113 10.36 -10.18 -1.99
N VAL A 114 10.89 -9.44 -1.02
CA VAL A 114 12.32 -9.17 -0.78
C VAL A 114 12.49 -8.60 0.64
N PRO A 115 13.49 -9.04 1.44
CA PRO A 115 14.50 -10.06 1.12
C PRO A 115 14.02 -11.50 1.26
N GLN A 116 12.84 -11.74 1.85
CA GLN A 116 12.27 -13.08 1.96
C GLN A 116 11.47 -13.43 0.70
N PRO A 117 11.38 -14.71 0.31
CA PRO A 117 10.49 -15.13 -0.76
C PRO A 117 9.07 -14.62 -0.55
N GLY A 118 8.41 -14.22 -1.64
CA GLY A 118 7.06 -13.68 -1.63
C GLY A 118 5.96 -14.72 -1.72
N VAL A 119 4.83 -14.30 -2.31
CA VAL A 119 3.56 -15.04 -2.23
C VAL A 119 2.97 -15.41 -3.59
N LEU A 120 3.65 -15.12 -4.71
CA LEU A 120 3.14 -15.43 -6.06
C LEU A 120 3.38 -16.91 -6.41
N ALA A 121 2.72 -17.79 -5.66
CA ALA A 121 2.82 -19.24 -5.73
C ALA A 121 1.50 -19.90 -5.31
N GLU A 122 1.24 -21.14 -5.69
CA GLU A 122 0.04 -21.89 -5.29
C GLU A 122 -0.01 -22.19 -3.78
N TYR A 123 1.17 -22.42 -3.18
CA TYR A 123 1.29 -22.69 -1.74
C TYR A 123 2.47 -21.91 -1.16
N ARG A 124 2.31 -21.50 0.10
CA ARG A 124 3.36 -20.80 0.85
C ARG A 124 3.37 -21.22 2.32
N VAL A 125 4.56 -21.47 2.85
CA VAL A 125 4.76 -21.64 4.30
C VAL A 125 5.00 -20.28 4.93
N PHE A 126 4.23 -19.98 5.98
CA PHE A 126 4.37 -18.76 6.78
C PHE A 126 4.70 -19.09 8.22
N PRO A 127 5.45 -18.25 8.93
CA PRO A 127 5.38 -18.29 10.38
C PRO A 127 3.95 -17.93 10.82
N ALA A 128 3.43 -18.59 11.83
CA ALA A 128 2.05 -18.35 12.33
C ALA A 128 1.77 -16.87 12.64
N SER A 129 2.80 -16.14 13.10
CA SER A 129 2.74 -14.69 13.36
C SER A 129 2.70 -13.82 12.11
N GLY A 130 2.96 -14.38 10.94
CA GLY A 130 2.93 -13.72 9.64
C GLY A 130 1.54 -13.70 8.97
N LEU A 131 0.52 -14.17 9.69
CA LEU A 131 -0.83 -14.27 9.21
C LEU A 131 -1.80 -13.52 10.13
N VAL A 132 -2.90 -13.02 9.54
CA VAL A 132 -4.08 -12.54 10.24
C VAL A 132 -5.33 -13.15 9.60
N ALA A 133 -6.40 -13.29 10.37
CA ALA A 133 -7.67 -13.78 9.84
C ALA A 133 -8.20 -12.83 8.77
N ALA A 134 -8.67 -13.36 7.65
CA ALA A 134 -9.39 -12.57 6.67
C ALA A 134 -10.75 -12.16 7.25
N PRO A 135 -11.18 -10.88 7.08
CA PRO A 135 -12.50 -10.46 7.51
C PRO A 135 -13.60 -11.36 6.92
N PRO A 136 -14.56 -11.85 7.73
CA PRO A 136 -15.52 -12.86 7.28
C PRO A 136 -16.46 -12.36 6.18
N TYR A 137 -16.75 -11.05 6.14
CA TYR A 137 -17.64 -10.42 5.16
C TYR A 137 -16.99 -10.13 3.79
N LEU A 138 -15.66 -10.17 3.71
CA LEU A 138 -14.91 -10.03 2.45
C LEU A 138 -14.69 -11.39 1.80
N ASP A 139 -14.68 -11.43 0.48
CA ASP A 139 -14.12 -12.59 -0.21
C ASP A 139 -12.58 -12.58 -0.18
N LEU A 140 -11.94 -13.64 -0.70
CA LEU A 140 -10.48 -13.74 -0.68
C LEU A 140 -9.81 -12.81 -1.71
N GLU A 141 -10.54 -12.43 -2.76
CA GLU A 141 -10.08 -11.46 -3.75
C GLU A 141 -9.95 -10.06 -3.13
N GLU A 142 -10.97 -9.62 -2.41
CA GLU A 142 -10.94 -8.36 -1.66
C GLU A 142 -9.90 -8.40 -0.53
N ALA A 143 -9.89 -9.48 0.24
CA ALA A 143 -9.03 -9.63 1.41
C ALA A 143 -7.54 -9.60 1.06
N CYS A 144 -7.11 -10.14 -0.09
CA CYS A 144 -5.69 -10.12 -0.49
C CYS A 144 -5.14 -8.70 -0.69
N THR A 145 -6.00 -7.70 -0.85
CA THR A 145 -5.57 -6.31 -1.08
C THR A 145 -5.16 -5.57 0.19
N LEU A 146 -5.59 -6.06 1.36
CA LEU A 146 -5.47 -5.38 2.65
C LEU A 146 -4.04 -5.21 3.19
N PRO A 147 -3.08 -6.14 2.98
CA PRO A 147 -1.81 -6.16 3.70
C PRO A 147 -0.92 -4.94 3.51
N LEU A 148 -0.83 -4.37 2.31
CA LEU A 148 0.09 -3.26 2.06
C LEU A 148 -0.66 -1.93 1.85
N ALA A 149 -1.46 -1.80 0.81
CA ALA A 149 -1.99 -0.51 0.40
C ALA A 149 -3.00 0.08 1.42
N PRO A 150 -4.03 -0.64 1.88
CA PRO A 150 -4.93 -0.16 2.93
C PRO A 150 -4.25 0.08 4.26
N LEU A 151 -3.29 -0.78 4.68
CA LEU A 151 -2.53 -0.55 5.90
C LEU A 151 -1.63 0.68 5.79
N THR A 152 -1.03 0.93 4.62
CA THR A 152 -0.25 2.14 4.37
C THR A 152 -1.14 3.38 4.42
N ALA A 153 -2.33 3.34 3.82
CA ALA A 153 -3.32 4.41 3.91
C ALA A 153 -3.75 4.65 5.37
N TRP A 154 -4.01 3.59 6.13
CA TRP A 154 -4.33 3.66 7.55
C TRP A 154 -3.23 4.37 8.34
N MET A 155 -1.98 3.98 8.12
CA MET A 155 -0.84 4.63 8.75
C MET A 155 -0.65 6.08 8.28
N ALA A 156 -0.90 6.39 7.01
CA ALA A 156 -0.80 7.75 6.49
C ALA A 156 -1.81 8.71 7.16
N LEU A 157 -2.99 8.19 7.47
CA LEU A 157 -4.05 8.95 8.14
C LEU A 157 -3.88 9.02 9.67
N ASN A 158 -3.31 8.00 10.30
CA ASN A 158 -3.39 7.74 11.75
C ASN A 158 -2.07 7.56 12.48
N TRP A 159 -0.93 7.91 11.91
CA TRP A 159 0.34 7.64 12.59
C TRP A 159 0.55 8.51 13.84
N ASP A 160 0.00 9.70 13.85
CA ASP A 160 0.18 10.73 14.89
C ASP A 160 -0.92 10.67 15.96
N ARG A 161 -2.16 10.51 15.52
CA ARG A 161 -3.33 10.46 16.41
C ARG A 161 -4.44 9.63 15.77
N PRO A 162 -5.44 9.17 16.55
CA PRO A 162 -6.60 8.50 15.99
C PRO A 162 -7.30 9.36 14.94
N VAL A 163 -7.65 8.74 13.81
CA VAL A 163 -8.43 9.40 12.76
C VAL A 163 -9.82 9.73 13.28
N GLY A 164 -10.27 10.92 12.95
CA GLY A 164 -11.62 11.36 13.30
C GLY A 164 -11.72 12.08 14.65
N GLU A 165 -10.63 12.27 15.38
CA GLU A 165 -10.62 13.27 16.44
C GLU A 165 -10.65 14.66 15.80
N PRO A 166 -11.77 15.41 15.93
CA PRO A 166 -11.91 16.69 15.25
C PRO A 166 -10.88 17.69 15.79
N ARG A 167 -10.24 18.41 14.88
CA ARG A 167 -9.54 19.65 15.23
C ARG A 167 -10.59 20.76 15.36
N GLU A 168 -10.79 21.27 16.55
CA GLU A 168 -11.62 22.46 16.80
C GLU A 168 -13.03 22.40 16.18
N GLY A 169 -13.66 21.22 16.19
CA GLY A 169 -15.06 21.05 15.74
C GLY A 169 -15.28 21.02 14.22
N ARG A 170 -14.21 21.00 13.39
CA ARG A 170 -14.32 20.85 11.94
C ARG A 170 -13.91 19.46 11.45
N LYS A 171 -14.46 19.04 10.30
CA LYS A 171 -14.03 17.81 9.63
C LYS A 171 -12.62 18.00 9.07
N TRP A 172 -11.81 16.97 9.20
CA TRP A 172 -10.49 16.92 8.57
C TRP A 172 -10.60 16.85 7.07
N THR A 173 -9.71 17.57 6.38
CA THR A 173 -9.53 17.48 4.94
C THR A 173 -8.31 16.65 4.63
N VAL A 174 -8.51 15.62 3.81
CA VAL A 174 -7.45 14.72 3.35
C VAL A 174 -7.29 14.85 1.84
N VAL A 175 -6.06 15.11 1.38
CA VAL A 175 -5.71 15.08 -0.03
C VAL A 175 -5.05 13.74 -0.36
N MET A 176 -5.53 13.07 -1.41
CA MET A 176 -4.97 11.83 -1.94
C MET A 176 -4.47 12.08 -3.36
N GLN A 177 -3.20 11.80 -3.59
CA GLN A 177 -2.61 11.95 -4.93
C GLN A 177 -2.78 10.68 -5.74
N GLY A 178 -3.38 10.82 -6.93
CA GLY A 178 -3.66 9.72 -7.83
C GLY A 178 -4.80 8.81 -7.37
N THR A 179 -4.99 7.72 -8.11
CA THR A 179 -6.07 6.74 -7.94
C THR A 179 -5.53 5.30 -7.86
N GLY A 180 -4.29 5.16 -7.43
CA GLY A 180 -3.68 3.88 -7.14
C GLY A 180 -4.16 3.26 -5.83
N GLY A 181 -3.64 2.09 -5.49
CA GLY A 181 -4.10 1.30 -4.34
C GLY A 181 -4.13 2.04 -3.01
N VAL A 182 -3.09 2.81 -2.66
CA VAL A 182 -3.04 3.56 -1.39
C VAL A 182 -4.05 4.70 -1.37
N SER A 183 -4.14 5.48 -2.47
CA SER A 183 -5.02 6.64 -2.54
C SER A 183 -6.49 6.26 -2.56
N VAL A 184 -6.85 5.18 -3.25
CA VAL A 184 -8.23 4.64 -3.25
C VAL A 184 -8.58 4.08 -1.87
N ALA A 185 -7.68 3.33 -1.22
CA ALA A 185 -7.90 2.85 0.14
C ALA A 185 -8.03 4.01 1.16
N ALA A 186 -7.23 5.07 1.01
CA ALA A 186 -7.36 6.27 1.84
C ALA A 186 -8.72 6.97 1.62
N LEU A 187 -9.24 6.98 0.38
CA LEU A 187 -10.57 7.51 0.07
C LEU A 187 -11.68 6.69 0.74
N GLU A 188 -11.60 5.36 0.66
CA GLU A 188 -12.55 4.45 1.33
C GLU A 188 -12.56 4.68 2.85
N GLN A 189 -11.38 4.78 3.45
CA GLN A 189 -11.22 5.05 4.87
C GLN A 189 -11.72 6.45 5.24
N ALA A 190 -11.38 7.48 4.46
CA ALA A 190 -11.84 8.85 4.68
C ALA A 190 -13.38 8.94 4.64
N ARG A 191 -14.02 8.28 3.65
CA ARG A 191 -15.47 8.20 3.57
C ARG A 191 -16.08 7.52 4.78
N ALA A 192 -15.54 6.38 5.19
CA ALA A 192 -16.05 5.61 6.34
C ALA A 192 -15.92 6.35 7.67
N LEU A 193 -14.96 7.28 7.76
CA LEU A 193 -14.65 8.11 8.92
C LEU A 193 -15.22 9.53 8.81
N ASP A 194 -16.07 9.78 7.80
CA ASP A 194 -16.74 11.07 7.55
C ASP A 194 -15.77 12.26 7.42
N LEU A 195 -14.63 12.06 6.72
CA LEU A 195 -13.65 13.09 6.43
C LEU A 195 -13.96 13.78 5.09
N THR A 196 -13.55 15.03 4.94
CA THR A 196 -13.53 15.73 3.65
C THR A 196 -12.36 15.19 2.82
N SER A 197 -12.63 14.74 1.61
CA SER A 197 -11.62 14.14 0.73
C SER A 197 -11.45 14.92 -0.57
N ILE A 198 -10.19 15.13 -0.97
CA ILE A 198 -9.81 15.73 -2.25
C ILE A 198 -8.92 14.72 -2.96
N VAL A 199 -9.34 14.24 -4.14
CA VAL A 199 -8.57 13.28 -4.95
C VAL A 199 -8.00 13.98 -6.17
N THR A 200 -6.70 13.81 -6.43
CA THR A 200 -6.08 14.33 -7.66
C THR A 200 -5.80 13.20 -8.66
N SER A 201 -5.92 13.48 -9.95
CA SER A 201 -5.56 12.54 -11.04
C SER A 201 -5.33 13.30 -12.33
N SER A 202 -4.68 12.67 -13.33
CA SER A 202 -4.61 13.15 -14.71
C SER A 202 -5.84 12.75 -15.56
N SER A 203 -6.67 11.83 -15.05
CA SER A 203 -7.77 11.22 -15.82
C SER A 203 -9.12 11.61 -15.24
N ASP A 204 -9.95 12.30 -16.04
CA ASP A 204 -11.31 12.66 -15.65
C ASP A 204 -12.18 11.42 -15.42
N GLU A 205 -11.98 10.34 -16.19
CA GLU A 205 -12.67 9.07 -15.98
C GLU A 205 -12.39 8.51 -14.56
N LYS A 206 -11.11 8.49 -14.15
CA LYS A 206 -10.74 8.03 -12.80
C LYS A 206 -11.25 8.98 -11.72
N LEU A 207 -11.28 10.28 -11.97
CA LEU A 207 -11.88 11.25 -11.07
C LEU A 207 -13.40 11.06 -10.93
N ALA A 208 -14.10 10.74 -12.01
CA ALA A 208 -15.52 10.39 -11.96
C ALA A 208 -15.76 9.13 -11.12
N ARG A 209 -14.91 8.09 -11.25
CA ARG A 209 -14.95 6.89 -10.38
C ARG A 209 -14.69 7.24 -8.93
N ALA A 210 -13.72 8.13 -8.64
CA ALA A 210 -13.46 8.59 -7.28
C ALA A 210 -14.65 9.34 -6.68
N LYS A 211 -15.38 10.14 -7.48
CA LYS A 211 -16.64 10.78 -7.07
C LYS A 211 -17.72 9.77 -6.70
N VAL A 212 -17.91 8.74 -7.52
CA VAL A 212 -18.86 7.65 -7.22
C VAL A 212 -18.48 6.92 -5.93
N LEU A 213 -17.18 6.74 -5.68
CA LEU A 213 -16.66 6.14 -4.45
C LEU A 213 -16.84 7.04 -3.21
N GLY A 214 -17.16 8.33 -3.40
CA GLY A 214 -17.48 9.26 -2.32
C GLY A 214 -16.44 10.38 -2.11
N ALA A 215 -15.59 10.67 -3.09
CA ALA A 215 -14.70 11.83 -3.01
C ALA A 215 -15.51 13.13 -2.92
N THR A 216 -15.20 13.96 -1.91
CA THR A 216 -15.86 15.26 -1.73
C THR A 216 -15.51 16.19 -2.87
N HIS A 217 -14.23 16.26 -3.22
CA HIS A 217 -13.71 17.05 -4.34
C HIS A 217 -12.75 16.22 -5.18
N THR A 218 -12.58 16.64 -6.43
CA THR A 218 -11.61 16.06 -7.36
C THR A 218 -10.89 17.16 -8.12
N ILE A 219 -9.59 16.97 -8.38
CA ILE A 219 -8.77 17.92 -9.13
C ILE A 219 -8.06 17.17 -10.24
N ASN A 220 -8.25 17.58 -11.48
CA ASN A 220 -7.42 17.11 -12.59
C ASN A 220 -6.17 17.98 -12.68
N TYR A 221 -5.01 17.43 -12.38
CA TYR A 221 -3.76 18.20 -12.35
C TYR A 221 -3.19 18.51 -13.74
N GLU A 222 -3.68 17.88 -14.82
CA GLU A 222 -3.34 18.28 -16.19
C GLU A 222 -4.02 19.59 -16.59
N THR A 223 -5.28 19.79 -16.15
CA THR A 223 -6.04 21.01 -16.39
C THR A 223 -5.87 22.05 -15.29
N THR A 224 -5.46 21.64 -14.12
CA THR A 224 -5.18 22.50 -12.95
C THR A 224 -3.80 22.17 -12.40
N PRO A 225 -2.71 22.53 -13.09
CA PRO A 225 -1.35 22.18 -12.69
C PRO A 225 -0.96 22.70 -11.30
N ASP A 226 -1.43 23.89 -10.92
CA ASP A 226 -1.31 24.43 -9.55
C ASP A 226 -2.44 23.89 -8.65
N TRP A 227 -2.44 22.58 -8.43
CA TRP A 227 -3.45 21.94 -7.60
C TRP A 227 -3.36 22.34 -6.13
N ALA A 228 -2.22 22.85 -5.66
CA ALA A 228 -2.07 23.37 -4.30
C ALA A 228 -2.97 24.59 -4.06
N THR A 229 -2.99 25.54 -4.98
CA THR A 229 -3.88 26.72 -4.92
C THR A 229 -5.34 26.29 -4.96
N GLU A 230 -5.69 25.28 -5.76
CA GLU A 230 -7.06 24.76 -5.78
C GLU A 230 -7.44 24.06 -4.48
N VAL A 231 -6.55 23.30 -3.84
CA VAL A 231 -6.77 22.76 -2.49
C VAL A 231 -7.04 23.89 -1.49
N LEU A 232 -6.24 24.95 -1.50
CA LEU A 232 -6.47 26.12 -0.62
C LEU A 232 -7.83 26.75 -0.90
N ARG A 233 -8.22 26.91 -2.16
CA ARG A 233 -9.55 27.45 -2.53
C ARG A 233 -10.69 26.57 -1.99
N LEU A 234 -10.59 25.25 -2.16
CA LEU A 234 -11.60 24.27 -1.71
C LEU A 234 -11.71 24.19 -0.19
N THR A 235 -10.64 24.54 0.52
CA THR A 235 -10.58 24.51 1.99
C THR A 235 -10.75 25.90 2.63
N GLY A 236 -11.15 26.91 1.86
CA GLY A 236 -11.31 28.28 2.37
C GLY A 236 -10.00 28.90 2.88
N GLY A 237 -8.87 28.55 2.28
CA GLY A 237 -7.53 29.02 2.63
C GLY A 237 -6.83 28.23 3.75
N GLN A 238 -7.51 27.26 4.36
CA GLN A 238 -6.96 26.51 5.50
C GLN A 238 -5.94 25.43 5.11
N GLY A 239 -6.04 24.87 3.91
CA GLY A 239 -5.22 23.75 3.48
C GLY A 239 -5.73 22.39 3.98
N ALA A 240 -4.98 21.34 3.65
CA ALA A 240 -5.31 19.97 4.01
C ALA A 240 -4.69 19.55 5.35
N ASP A 241 -5.47 18.92 6.23
CA ASP A 241 -4.97 18.38 7.50
C ASP A 241 -4.01 17.22 7.30
N VAL A 242 -4.28 16.40 6.28
CA VAL A 242 -3.42 15.28 5.88
C VAL A 242 -3.27 15.26 4.37
N ILE A 243 -2.04 15.08 3.89
CA ILE A 243 -1.75 14.80 2.49
C ILE A 243 -1.12 13.42 2.39
N VAL A 244 -1.76 12.51 1.66
CA VAL A 244 -1.22 11.20 1.30
C VAL A 244 -0.36 11.40 0.04
N GLU A 245 0.93 11.64 0.27
CA GLU A 245 1.92 11.99 -0.74
C GLU A 245 2.48 10.74 -1.42
N THR A 246 2.01 10.46 -2.63
CA THR A 246 2.44 9.29 -3.41
C THR A 246 3.34 9.63 -4.59
N GLY A 247 3.35 10.89 -5.01
CA GLY A 247 4.15 11.35 -6.15
C GLY A 247 5.63 11.40 -5.85
N GLY A 248 6.01 11.94 -4.71
CA GLY A 248 7.41 12.12 -4.30
C GLY A 248 7.99 13.47 -4.74
N PRO A 249 9.24 13.52 -5.24
CA PRO A 249 9.93 14.79 -5.51
C PRO A 249 9.17 15.76 -6.42
N GLY A 250 8.46 15.25 -7.43
CA GLY A 250 7.74 16.08 -8.39
C GLY A 250 6.45 16.73 -7.87
N THR A 251 5.95 16.29 -6.70
CA THR A 251 4.71 16.80 -6.10
C THR A 251 4.89 17.42 -4.73
N MET A 252 6.05 17.19 -4.11
CA MET A 252 6.34 17.60 -2.72
C MET A 252 6.20 19.12 -2.49
N GLU A 253 6.63 19.94 -3.44
CA GLU A 253 6.50 21.40 -3.32
C GLU A 253 5.04 21.82 -3.19
N GLN A 254 4.17 21.28 -4.04
CA GLN A 254 2.74 21.57 -3.97
C GLN A 254 2.11 21.02 -2.68
N SER A 255 2.53 19.84 -2.23
CA SER A 255 2.10 19.29 -0.94
C SER A 255 2.46 20.23 0.23
N LEU A 256 3.67 20.78 0.24
CA LEU A 256 4.11 21.76 1.23
C LEU A 256 3.28 23.07 1.19
N ARG A 257 2.84 23.49 0.01
CA ARG A 257 1.97 24.67 -0.16
C ARG A 257 0.52 24.39 0.26
N ALA A 258 0.04 23.18 0.05
CA ALA A 258 -1.35 22.78 0.27
C ALA A 258 -1.64 22.29 1.70
N VAL A 259 -0.60 21.92 2.47
CA VAL A 259 -0.80 21.44 3.85
C VAL A 259 -1.27 22.55 4.78
N ALA A 260 -2.19 22.24 5.67
CA ALA A 260 -2.70 23.17 6.68
C ALA A 260 -1.63 23.50 7.75
N GLU A 261 -1.82 24.57 8.47
CA GLU A 261 -1.09 24.86 9.71
C GLU A 261 -1.23 23.68 10.69
N GLY A 262 -0.10 23.14 11.17
CA GLY A 262 -0.07 21.95 12.02
C GLY A 262 -0.55 20.67 11.31
N GLY A 263 -0.63 20.65 9.98
CA GLY A 263 -1.02 19.50 9.18
C GLY A 263 0.11 18.48 8.98
N ASN A 264 -0.23 17.35 8.36
CA ASN A 264 0.69 16.23 8.14
C ASN A 264 0.83 15.91 6.65
N ILE A 265 2.06 15.78 6.18
CA ILE A 265 2.38 15.20 4.86
C ILE A 265 2.92 13.79 5.11
N SER A 266 2.15 12.79 4.72
CA SER A 266 2.52 11.39 4.82
C SER A 266 3.18 10.94 3.50
N ALA A 267 4.51 10.95 3.47
CA ALA A 267 5.30 10.55 2.29
C ALA A 267 5.29 9.03 2.15
N VAL A 268 4.57 8.54 1.15
CA VAL A 268 4.31 7.12 0.89
C VAL A 268 5.04 6.65 -0.36
N GLY A 269 5.03 7.45 -1.44
CA GLY A 269 5.45 7.03 -2.77
C GLY A 269 6.52 7.90 -3.39
N ILE A 270 7.02 7.42 -4.52
CA ILE A 270 8.06 8.06 -5.35
C ILE A 270 7.70 7.91 -6.84
N LEU A 271 6.43 8.05 -7.19
CA LEU A 271 5.95 7.80 -8.56
C LEU A 271 6.59 8.72 -9.61
N THR A 272 6.96 9.94 -9.22
CA THR A 272 7.65 10.91 -10.10
C THR A 272 9.18 10.74 -10.13
N GLY A 273 9.72 9.72 -9.47
CA GLY A 273 11.15 9.43 -9.40
C GLY A 273 11.70 9.45 -7.97
N SER A 274 12.97 9.08 -7.82
CA SER A 274 13.68 9.05 -6.54
C SER A 274 14.63 10.24 -6.31
N THR A 275 14.84 11.04 -7.34
CA THR A 275 15.69 12.23 -7.29
C THR A 275 14.85 13.47 -7.53
N SER A 276 15.08 14.52 -6.73
CA SER A 276 14.48 15.81 -7.00
C SER A 276 15.08 16.38 -8.29
N THR A 277 14.21 16.59 -9.29
CA THR A 277 14.51 17.40 -10.46
C THR A 277 14.03 18.84 -10.28
N ALA A 278 13.60 19.20 -9.06
CA ALA A 278 13.26 20.58 -8.75
C ALA A 278 14.48 21.43 -9.12
N ALA A 279 14.42 22.08 -10.27
CA ALA A 279 15.29 23.17 -10.59
C ALA A 279 15.23 24.12 -9.40
N ALA A 280 16.38 24.49 -8.82
CA ALA A 280 16.42 25.73 -8.07
C ALA A 280 15.72 26.75 -8.97
N GLY A 281 14.64 27.38 -8.44
CA GLY A 281 13.96 28.43 -9.21
C GLY A 281 15.01 29.34 -9.80
N GLU A 282 14.78 29.87 -10.98
CA GLU A 282 15.77 30.68 -11.72
C GLU A 282 16.42 31.77 -10.85
N ASP A 283 15.86 32.06 -9.68
CA ASP A 283 16.35 33.05 -8.69
C ASP A 283 17.02 32.43 -7.44
N GLY A 284 17.21 31.11 -7.34
CA GLY A 284 17.87 30.45 -6.19
C GLY A 284 17.12 30.62 -4.84
N GLN A 285 15.85 30.98 -4.83
CA GLN A 285 15.10 31.40 -3.63
C GLN A 285 13.96 30.46 -3.21
N THR A 286 13.87 29.22 -3.73
CA THR A 286 12.87 28.29 -3.21
C THR A 286 13.21 27.98 -1.74
N PRO A 287 12.33 28.28 -0.78
CA PRO A 287 12.58 27.98 0.63
C PRO A 287 12.84 26.48 0.82
N SER A 288 13.82 26.14 1.67
CA SER A 288 14.09 24.74 1.98
C SER A 288 12.84 24.05 2.55
N VAL A 289 12.72 22.73 2.34
CA VAL A 289 11.61 21.93 2.92
C VAL A 289 11.50 22.17 4.44
N GLY A 290 12.64 22.24 5.15
CA GLY A 290 12.65 22.50 6.59
C GLY A 290 12.02 23.84 6.97
N LEU A 291 12.33 24.91 6.23
CA LEU A 291 11.75 26.23 6.48
C LEU A 291 10.24 26.26 6.20
N GLN A 292 9.79 25.60 5.13
CA GLN A 292 8.38 25.51 4.81
C GLN A 292 7.59 24.76 5.90
N LEU A 293 8.16 23.65 6.45
CA LEU A 293 7.57 22.91 7.56
C LEU A 293 7.50 23.76 8.84
N ILE A 294 8.57 24.51 9.17
CA ILE A 294 8.60 25.40 10.33
C ILE A 294 7.52 26.48 10.18
N ASN A 295 7.43 27.12 9.02
CA ASN A 295 6.46 28.19 8.78
C ASN A 295 5.01 27.75 8.91
N ARG A 296 4.72 26.47 8.65
CA ARG A 296 3.38 25.90 8.78
C ARG A 296 3.19 25.05 10.03
N ASN A 297 4.21 24.95 10.88
CA ASN A 297 4.20 24.01 12.01
C ASN A 297 3.76 22.58 11.57
N ALA A 298 4.10 22.19 10.34
CA ALA A 298 3.65 20.97 9.71
C ALA A 298 4.63 19.82 9.93
N THR A 299 4.16 18.59 9.77
CA THR A 299 5.00 17.38 9.84
C THR A 299 5.13 16.74 8.47
N LEU A 300 6.35 16.32 8.11
CA LEU A 300 6.64 15.44 6.98
C LEU A 300 7.07 14.08 7.53
N LYS A 301 6.27 13.05 7.31
CA LYS A 301 6.50 11.70 7.83
C LYS A 301 6.58 10.67 6.74
N GLY A 302 7.71 9.94 6.64
CA GLY A 302 7.82 8.76 5.80
C GLY A 302 6.98 7.61 6.34
N ILE A 303 6.11 7.05 5.50
CA ILE A 303 5.26 5.91 5.81
C ILE A 303 5.68 4.73 4.94
N ASN A 304 6.10 3.65 5.58
CA ASN A 304 6.52 2.43 4.91
C ASN A 304 5.80 1.23 5.52
N ILE A 305 4.53 1.04 5.17
CA ILE A 305 3.62 0.04 5.74
C ILE A 305 3.42 0.29 7.25
N GLY A 306 2.68 -0.58 7.91
CA GLY A 306 2.44 -0.56 9.34
C GLY A 306 2.73 -1.90 10.02
N PRO A 307 2.81 -1.93 11.35
CA PRO A 307 2.93 -3.14 12.15
C PRO A 307 1.60 -3.90 12.25
N SER A 308 1.65 -5.15 12.76
CA SER A 308 0.47 -6.02 12.81
C SER A 308 -0.60 -5.57 13.80
N ASP A 309 -0.27 -4.85 14.85
CA ASP A 309 -1.26 -4.22 15.76
C ASP A 309 -2.08 -3.16 15.04
N ARG A 310 -1.45 -2.34 14.19
CA ARG A 310 -2.15 -1.35 13.35
C ARG A 310 -2.98 -2.01 12.25
N MET A 311 -2.52 -3.16 11.74
CA MET A 311 -3.34 -3.97 10.84
C MET A 311 -4.63 -4.45 11.52
N LYS A 312 -4.54 -4.96 12.74
CA LYS A 312 -5.71 -5.40 13.52
C LYS A 312 -6.68 -4.25 13.80
N GLU A 313 -6.17 -3.09 14.18
CA GLU A 313 -6.96 -1.87 14.40
C GLU A 313 -7.70 -1.45 13.12
N MET A 314 -7.01 -1.45 11.98
CA MET A 314 -7.61 -1.18 10.68
C MET A 314 -8.72 -2.18 10.37
N LEU A 315 -8.45 -3.49 10.52
CA LEU A 315 -9.43 -4.55 10.24
C LEU A 315 -10.68 -4.44 11.11
N GLN A 316 -10.56 -4.10 12.39
CA GLN A 316 -11.70 -3.83 13.27
C GLN A 316 -12.57 -2.67 12.75
N THR A 317 -11.93 -1.64 12.20
CA THR A 317 -12.67 -0.52 11.60
C THR A 317 -13.31 -0.92 10.26
N TYR A 318 -12.60 -1.69 9.44
CA TYR A 318 -13.11 -2.22 8.18
C TYR A 318 -14.35 -3.08 8.43
N GLU A 319 -14.31 -3.99 9.39
CA GLU A 319 -15.44 -4.85 9.76
C GLU A 319 -16.62 -4.03 10.31
N ARG A 320 -16.38 -3.12 11.27
CA ARG A 320 -17.44 -2.29 11.86
C ARG A 320 -18.12 -1.38 10.85
N LYS A 321 -17.39 -0.91 9.84
CA LYS A 321 -17.87 0.02 8.81
C LYS A 321 -18.19 -0.66 7.49
N GLU A 322 -18.01 -1.98 7.41
CA GLU A 322 -18.20 -2.80 6.21
C GLU A 322 -17.46 -2.23 4.98
N ILE A 323 -16.21 -1.76 5.18
CA ILE A 323 -15.41 -1.21 4.10
C ILE A 323 -14.98 -2.34 3.16
N ARG A 324 -15.34 -2.25 1.88
CA ARG A 324 -14.92 -3.19 0.84
C ARG A 324 -13.84 -2.56 -0.03
N PRO A 325 -12.65 -3.19 -0.10
CA PRO A 325 -11.55 -2.70 -0.95
C PRO A 325 -11.92 -2.72 -2.44
N VAL A 326 -11.54 -1.68 -3.16
CA VAL A 326 -11.76 -1.62 -4.62
C VAL A 326 -10.72 -2.46 -5.34
N VAL A 327 -11.16 -3.57 -5.92
CA VAL A 327 -10.41 -4.35 -6.90
C VAL A 327 -10.67 -3.77 -8.28
N GLY A 328 -9.64 -3.19 -8.90
CA GLY A 328 -9.74 -2.54 -10.21
C GLY A 328 -9.78 -3.55 -11.35
N ARG A 329 -8.96 -4.59 -11.27
CA ARG A 329 -8.92 -5.68 -12.26
C ARG A 329 -8.27 -6.93 -11.67
N THR A 330 -8.80 -8.08 -12.07
CA THR A 330 -8.26 -9.40 -11.73
C THR A 330 -7.76 -10.11 -12.98
N PHE A 331 -6.60 -10.75 -12.86
CA PHE A 331 -5.94 -11.54 -13.89
C PHE A 331 -5.79 -12.99 -13.40
N GLY A 332 -5.73 -13.93 -14.34
CA GLY A 332 -5.41 -15.31 -14.02
C GLY A 332 -3.93 -15.54 -13.69
N PHE A 333 -3.62 -16.67 -13.07
CA PHE A 333 -2.24 -17.03 -12.70
C PHE A 333 -1.29 -17.20 -13.91
N GLY A 334 -1.85 -17.46 -15.11
CA GLY A 334 -1.08 -17.45 -16.36
C GLY A 334 -0.82 -16.06 -16.95
N GLU A 335 -1.54 -15.04 -16.49
CA GLU A 335 -1.53 -13.67 -17.04
C GLU A 335 -0.71 -12.69 -16.16
N VAL A 336 0.24 -13.20 -15.41
CA VAL A 336 1.00 -12.40 -14.43
C VAL A 336 1.79 -11.27 -15.09
N ARG A 337 2.41 -11.53 -16.25
CA ARG A 337 3.15 -10.48 -16.97
C ARG A 337 2.24 -9.35 -17.45
N GLU A 338 1.07 -9.71 -17.96
CA GLU A 338 0.03 -8.76 -18.40
C GLU A 338 -0.48 -7.90 -17.23
N ALA A 339 -0.65 -8.51 -16.05
CA ALA A 339 -1.05 -7.81 -14.82
C ALA A 339 -0.01 -6.78 -14.38
N PHE A 340 1.28 -7.14 -14.42
CA PHE A 340 2.37 -6.22 -14.11
C PHE A 340 2.46 -5.09 -15.14
N GLU A 341 2.31 -5.40 -16.43
CA GLU A 341 2.33 -4.40 -17.48
C GLU A 341 1.17 -3.43 -17.37
N PHE A 342 -0.05 -3.93 -17.12
CA PHE A 342 -1.23 -3.10 -16.86
C PHE A 342 -1.01 -2.14 -15.69
N MET A 343 -0.42 -2.64 -14.59
CA MET A 343 -0.10 -1.80 -13.43
C MET A 343 1.01 -0.78 -13.76
N ARG A 344 2.04 -1.17 -14.53
CA ARG A 344 3.15 -0.32 -14.94
C ARG A 344 2.70 0.86 -15.81
N ARG A 345 1.70 0.64 -16.69
CA ARG A 345 1.09 1.71 -17.49
C ARG A 345 0.20 2.66 -16.68
N GLY A 346 -0.05 2.36 -15.39
CA GLY A 346 -0.87 3.21 -14.54
C GLY A 346 -2.36 3.22 -14.91
N GLU A 347 -2.84 2.24 -15.66
CA GLU A 347 -4.23 2.17 -16.15
C GLU A 347 -5.23 1.80 -15.04
N HIS A 348 -4.75 1.21 -13.94
CA HIS A 348 -5.59 0.74 -12.86
C HIS A 348 -6.22 1.89 -12.04
N PHE A 349 -7.35 1.55 -11.41
CA PHE A 349 -7.98 2.31 -10.33
C PHE A 349 -8.15 1.35 -9.15
N GLY A 350 -7.60 1.67 -7.99
CA GLY A 350 -7.55 0.74 -6.85
C GLY A 350 -6.48 -0.34 -7.02
N LYS A 351 -6.81 -1.59 -6.68
CA LYS A 351 -5.85 -2.70 -6.65
C LYS A 351 -5.95 -3.60 -7.89
N VAL A 352 -4.82 -4.16 -8.27
CA VAL A 352 -4.70 -5.21 -9.30
C VAL A 352 -4.47 -6.54 -8.58
N VAL A 353 -5.24 -7.54 -8.93
CA VAL A 353 -5.26 -8.85 -8.28
C VAL A 353 -4.92 -9.96 -9.29
N ILE A 354 -4.25 -11.00 -8.81
CA ILE A 354 -4.00 -12.24 -9.54
C ILE A 354 -4.74 -13.36 -8.81
N LYS A 355 -5.63 -14.04 -9.51
CA LYS A 355 -6.29 -15.26 -9.04
C LYS A 355 -5.34 -16.42 -9.26
N VAL A 356 -4.92 -17.06 -8.18
CA VAL A 356 -3.96 -18.18 -8.20
C VAL A 356 -4.68 -19.51 -8.27
N SER A 357 -5.77 -19.70 -7.50
CA SER A 357 -6.55 -20.94 -7.47
C SER A 357 -8.05 -20.72 -7.34
#